data_00720a5ea012aa52ab681cdb82ade974
#
_entry.id   00720a5ea012aa52ab681cdb82ade974
#
_cell.length_a   1.000
_cell.length_b   1.000
_cell.length_c   1.000
_cell.angle_alpha   90.00
_cell.angle_beta   90.00
_cell.angle_gamma   90.00
#
_symmetry.space_group_name_H-M   'P 1'
#
loop_
_entity.id
_entity.type
_entity.pdbx_description
1 polymer ?
#
loop_
_entity_poly.entity_id
_entity_poly.type
_entity_poly.pdbx_seq_one_letter_code
_entity_poly.pdbx_strand_id
1 'polypeptide(L)'
;RLLLPFDHSLNLMDLEFIAQNWYLFAALVVISLLIGFDSIRRGGGGANQVSALQLPQLISQENAVVVDVCEAEEFNRGHILNAINIPLKQLQDQLGQLEKFRTKDKPIVLSCRSGQRANRAAAILRKNEFKKVFTLSGGLTAWEKENLPVERKS
;
A
#
# COMPACT_ATOMS: atom_id res chain seq x y z
N ARG A 1 30.84 26.81 47.08
CA ARG A 1 29.84 26.04 46.28
C ARG A 1 28.95 27.08 45.61
N LEU A 2 29.29 27.53 44.38
CA LEU A 2 28.51 28.49 43.61
C LEU A 2 27.31 27.75 43.03
N LEU A 3 26.14 28.08 43.55
CA LEU A 3 24.88 27.78 42.87
C LEU A 3 24.66 28.89 41.83
N LEU A 4 24.82 28.53 40.56
CA LEU A 4 24.39 29.41 39.45
C LEU A 4 22.90 29.56 39.52
N PRO A 5 22.32 30.78 39.48
CA PRO A 5 20.89 30.99 39.41
C PRO A 5 20.44 30.49 38.06
N PHE A 6 19.48 29.56 38.08
CA PHE A 6 18.76 29.12 36.90
C PHE A 6 18.02 30.35 36.35
N ASP A 7 18.46 30.84 35.20
CA ASP A 7 17.91 32.04 34.59
C ASP A 7 16.51 31.75 34.03
N HIS A 8 15.50 32.21 34.78
CA HIS A 8 14.10 32.17 34.36
C HIS A 8 13.74 33.13 33.21
N SER A 9 14.71 33.94 32.74
CA SER A 9 14.47 34.94 31.69
C SER A 9 14.29 34.30 30.30
N LEU A 10 14.82 33.11 30.07
CA LEU A 10 14.68 32.41 28.80
C LEU A 10 13.26 31.91 28.55
N ASN A 11 12.53 31.54 29.60
CA ASN A 11 11.17 30.97 29.45
C ASN A 11 10.10 32.01 29.10
N LEU A 12 10.27 33.29 29.45
CA LEU A 12 9.29 34.35 29.17
C LEU A 12 9.39 34.85 27.72
N MET A 13 10.61 34.95 27.18
CA MET A 13 10.83 35.32 25.78
C MET A 13 10.30 34.24 24.81
N ASP A 14 10.46 32.99 25.18
CA ASP A 14 9.97 31.84 24.37
C ASP A 14 8.45 31.80 24.37
N LEU A 15 7.81 32.08 25.49
CA LEU A 15 6.34 32.11 25.60
C LEU A 15 5.72 33.28 24.84
N GLU A 16 6.32 34.48 24.90
CA GLU A 16 5.86 35.63 24.12
C GLU A 16 6.04 35.42 22.63
N PHE A 17 7.17 34.82 22.22
CA PHE A 17 7.43 34.45 20.82
C PHE A 17 6.37 33.48 20.30
N ILE A 18 6.06 32.44 21.09
CA ILE A 18 5.02 31.44 20.73
C ILE A 18 3.67 32.09 20.68
N ALA A 19 3.32 32.94 21.66
CA ALA A 19 2.03 33.64 21.70
C ALA A 19 1.85 34.64 20.54
N GLN A 20 2.91 35.28 20.10
CA GLN A 20 2.88 36.21 18.98
C GLN A 20 2.85 35.50 17.62
N ASN A 21 3.36 34.28 17.54
CA ASN A 21 3.46 33.47 16.28
C ASN A 21 2.62 32.22 16.32
N TRP A 22 1.63 32.11 17.21
CA TRP A 22 0.81 30.91 17.39
C TRP A 22 0.19 30.37 16.09
N TYR A 23 -0.15 31.28 15.15
CA TYR A 23 -0.70 30.91 13.85
C TYR A 23 0.29 30.10 12.97
N LEU A 24 1.61 30.34 13.11
CA LEU A 24 2.64 29.55 12.43
C LEU A 24 2.70 28.13 12.98
N PHE A 25 2.61 27.98 14.31
CA PHE A 25 2.56 26.67 14.95
C PHE A 25 1.27 25.92 14.60
N ALA A 26 0.13 26.64 14.58
CA ALA A 26 -1.13 26.07 14.12
C ALA A 26 -1.06 25.61 12.66
N ALA A 27 -0.46 26.40 11.76
CA ALA A 27 -0.24 26.03 10.38
C ALA A 27 0.68 24.80 10.25
N LEU A 28 1.76 24.73 11.03
CA LEU A 28 2.67 23.58 11.06
C LEU A 28 1.93 22.30 11.49
N VAL A 29 1.12 22.38 12.53
CA VAL A 29 0.30 21.25 13.01
C VAL A 29 -0.68 20.80 11.94
N VAL A 30 -1.40 21.73 11.30
CA VAL A 30 -2.34 21.42 10.23
C VAL A 30 -1.65 20.75 9.04
N ILE A 31 -0.51 21.30 8.60
CA ILE A 31 0.29 20.70 7.50
C ILE A 31 0.79 19.32 7.89
N SER A 32 1.28 19.14 9.11
CA SER A 32 1.74 17.82 9.59
C SER A 32 0.59 16.81 9.66
N LEU A 33 -0.60 17.24 10.09
CA LEU A 33 -1.80 16.40 10.10
C LEU A 33 -2.25 16.04 8.67
N LEU A 34 -2.20 17.00 7.73
CA LEU A 34 -2.54 16.75 6.33
C LEU A 34 -1.57 15.76 5.68
N ILE A 35 -0.26 15.90 5.92
CA ILE A 35 0.76 14.98 5.43
C ILE A 35 0.59 13.60 6.07
N GLY A 36 0.37 13.54 7.38
CA GLY A 36 0.11 12.29 8.10
C GLY A 36 -1.17 11.61 7.63
N PHE A 37 -2.24 12.38 7.42
CA PHE A 37 -3.52 11.86 6.94
C PHE A 37 -3.46 11.36 5.49
N ASP A 38 -2.70 12.06 4.62
CA ASP A 38 -2.45 11.62 3.25
C ASP A 38 -1.59 10.34 3.23
N SER A 39 -0.61 10.24 4.13
CA SER A 39 0.20 9.04 4.33
C SER A 39 -0.67 7.85 4.79
N ILE A 40 -1.60 8.06 5.71
CA ILE A 40 -2.55 7.03 6.17
C ILE A 40 -3.54 6.65 5.05
N ARG A 41 -4.03 7.63 4.27
CA ARG A 41 -4.91 7.37 3.13
C ARG A 41 -4.22 6.62 1.99
N ARG A 42 -2.96 6.95 1.72
CA ARG A 42 -2.13 6.24 0.73
C ARG A 42 -1.56 4.94 1.29
N GLY A 43 -1.39 4.86 2.60
CA GLY A 43 -0.68 3.81 3.32
C GLY A 43 -1.55 2.75 3.99
N GLY A 44 -2.80 2.55 3.58
CA GLY A 44 -3.55 1.36 3.99
C GLY A 44 -2.94 0.03 3.54
N GLY A 45 -1.71 0.05 3.02
CA GLY A 45 -0.98 -1.09 2.51
C GLY A 45 0.51 -1.16 2.90
N GLY A 46 0.97 -0.34 3.85
CA GLY A 46 2.40 -0.07 4.07
C GLY A 46 3.31 -1.25 4.40
N ALA A 47 2.85 -2.35 4.97
CA ALA A 47 3.71 -3.46 5.38
C ALA A 47 3.84 -4.59 4.35
N ASN A 48 2.94 -4.67 3.37
CA ASN A 48 2.84 -5.80 2.45
C ASN A 48 2.74 -5.36 0.98
N GLN A 49 3.56 -4.40 0.59
CA GLN A 49 3.70 -4.01 -0.81
C GLN A 49 4.95 -4.64 -1.43
N VAL A 50 4.82 -5.08 -2.66
CA VAL A 50 5.91 -5.64 -3.48
C VAL A 50 6.10 -4.75 -4.69
N SER A 51 7.34 -4.39 -5.00
CA SER A 51 7.65 -3.65 -6.21
C SER A 51 7.61 -4.55 -7.45
N ALA A 52 7.50 -3.94 -8.64
CA ALA A 52 7.52 -4.67 -9.90
C ALA A 52 8.80 -5.50 -10.08
N LEU A 53 9.94 -5.01 -9.60
CA LEU A 53 11.23 -5.72 -9.68
C LEU A 53 11.35 -6.87 -8.67
N GLN A 54 10.65 -6.80 -7.53
CA GLN A 54 10.68 -7.85 -6.50
C GLN A 54 9.68 -8.98 -6.80
N LEU A 55 8.60 -8.70 -7.53
CA LEU A 55 7.56 -9.68 -7.78
C LEU A 55 8.05 -10.94 -8.51
N PRO A 56 8.89 -10.87 -9.56
CA PRO A 56 9.44 -12.06 -10.20
C PRO A 56 10.21 -12.97 -9.24
N GLN A 57 10.96 -12.37 -8.31
CA GLN A 57 11.69 -13.11 -7.29
C GLN A 57 10.73 -13.82 -6.31
N LEU A 58 9.67 -13.14 -5.89
CA LEU A 58 8.66 -13.72 -5.00
C LEU A 58 7.91 -14.89 -5.67
N ILE A 59 7.62 -14.76 -6.96
CA ILE A 59 7.02 -15.85 -7.75
C ILE A 59 7.95 -17.05 -7.83
N SER A 60 9.24 -16.84 -8.12
CA SER A 60 10.20 -17.93 -8.32
C SER A 60 10.62 -18.62 -7.02
N GLN A 61 10.78 -17.87 -5.94
CA GLN A 61 11.29 -18.41 -4.66
C GLN A 61 10.18 -18.92 -3.73
N GLU A 62 9.05 -18.21 -3.67
CA GLU A 62 7.97 -18.55 -2.75
C GLU A 62 6.72 -19.09 -3.44
N ASN A 63 6.77 -19.30 -4.75
CA ASN A 63 5.62 -19.74 -5.56
C ASN A 63 4.40 -18.82 -5.37
N ALA A 64 4.65 -17.50 -5.29
CA ALA A 64 3.60 -16.50 -5.15
C ALA A 64 2.63 -16.56 -6.33
N VAL A 65 1.36 -16.31 -6.04
CA VAL A 65 0.29 -16.29 -7.03
C VAL A 65 -0.15 -14.85 -7.25
N VAL A 66 -0.19 -14.42 -8.52
CA VAL A 66 -0.69 -13.09 -8.89
C VAL A 66 -2.18 -13.17 -9.16
N VAL A 67 -2.95 -12.31 -8.50
CA VAL A 67 -4.39 -12.17 -8.71
C VAL A 67 -4.67 -10.76 -9.19
N ASP A 68 -5.17 -10.63 -10.40
CA ASP A 68 -5.56 -9.36 -10.99
C ASP A 68 -7.03 -9.08 -10.70
N VAL A 69 -7.30 -7.95 -10.06
CA VAL A 69 -8.64 -7.54 -9.64
C VAL A 69 -9.29 -6.50 -10.55
N CYS A 70 -8.74 -6.33 -11.76
CA CYS A 70 -9.36 -5.55 -12.82
C CYS A 70 -10.57 -6.27 -13.40
N GLU A 71 -11.42 -5.52 -14.09
CA GLU A 71 -12.50 -6.09 -14.89
C GLU A 71 -11.92 -6.94 -16.05
N ALA A 72 -12.67 -7.93 -16.52
CA ALA A 72 -12.19 -8.89 -17.52
C ALA A 72 -11.67 -8.22 -18.82
N GLU A 73 -12.33 -7.15 -19.24
CA GLU A 73 -11.90 -6.40 -20.43
C GLU A 73 -10.53 -5.72 -20.24
N GLU A 74 -10.27 -5.16 -19.05
CA GLU A 74 -8.98 -4.56 -18.72
C GLU A 74 -7.90 -5.64 -18.65
N PHE A 75 -8.20 -6.76 -18.03
CA PHE A 75 -7.32 -7.92 -17.92
C PHE A 75 -6.92 -8.45 -19.31
N ASN A 76 -7.86 -8.57 -20.23
CA ASN A 76 -7.59 -9.04 -21.59
C ASN A 76 -6.68 -8.08 -22.38
N ARG A 77 -6.76 -6.78 -22.12
CA ARG A 77 -5.87 -5.78 -22.76
C ARG A 77 -4.41 -5.87 -22.30
N GLY A 78 -4.18 -6.40 -21.11
CA GLY A 78 -2.84 -6.60 -20.57
C GLY A 78 -2.85 -6.96 -19.10
N HIS A 79 -2.13 -8.02 -18.76
CA HIS A 79 -1.98 -8.51 -17.39
C HIS A 79 -0.61 -9.16 -17.19
N ILE A 80 -0.25 -9.38 -15.95
CA ILE A 80 0.98 -10.08 -15.58
C ILE A 80 0.84 -11.56 -15.96
N LEU A 81 1.90 -12.12 -16.51
CA LEU A 81 1.94 -13.51 -16.96
C LEU A 81 1.45 -14.49 -15.85
N ASN A 82 0.59 -15.42 -16.22
CA ASN A 82 -0.03 -16.40 -15.32
C ASN A 82 -0.92 -15.80 -14.20
N ALA A 83 -1.30 -14.53 -14.27
CA ALA A 83 -2.21 -13.95 -13.30
C ALA A 83 -3.61 -14.55 -13.42
N ILE A 84 -4.26 -14.73 -12.28
CA ILE A 84 -5.67 -15.14 -12.18
C ILE A 84 -6.52 -13.89 -12.13
N ASN A 85 -7.51 -13.77 -13.02
CA ASN A 85 -8.43 -12.65 -12.99
C ASN A 85 -9.63 -12.94 -12.08
N ILE A 86 -9.78 -12.13 -11.05
CA ILE A 86 -10.96 -12.10 -10.18
C ILE A 86 -11.32 -10.64 -9.95
N PRO A 87 -12.28 -10.08 -10.70
CA PRO A 87 -12.68 -8.69 -10.53
C PRO A 87 -13.03 -8.34 -9.08
N LEU A 88 -12.63 -7.15 -8.62
CA LEU A 88 -12.82 -6.73 -7.23
C LEU A 88 -14.27 -6.91 -6.74
N LYS A 89 -15.26 -6.63 -7.61
CA LYS A 89 -16.68 -6.77 -7.28
C LYS A 89 -17.11 -8.21 -7.01
N GLN A 90 -16.42 -9.17 -7.61
CA GLN A 90 -16.72 -10.61 -7.50
C GLN A 90 -15.81 -11.30 -6.48
N LEU A 91 -14.79 -10.62 -5.96
CA LEU A 91 -13.77 -11.23 -5.11
C LEU A 91 -14.36 -11.90 -3.87
N GLN A 92 -15.36 -11.26 -3.22
CA GLN A 92 -15.99 -11.80 -2.02
C GLN A 92 -16.70 -13.13 -2.30
N ASP A 93 -17.36 -13.24 -3.45
CA ASP A 93 -18.12 -14.44 -3.84
C ASP A 93 -17.20 -15.55 -4.39
N GLN A 94 -16.00 -15.17 -4.86
CA GLN A 94 -15.05 -16.09 -5.48
C GLN A 94 -13.83 -16.43 -4.60
N LEU A 95 -13.89 -16.14 -3.30
CA LEU A 95 -12.82 -16.48 -2.35
C LEU A 95 -12.46 -17.98 -2.36
N GLY A 96 -13.44 -18.85 -2.63
CA GLY A 96 -13.21 -20.29 -2.74
C GLY A 96 -12.15 -20.69 -3.78
N GLN A 97 -11.98 -19.90 -4.84
CA GLN A 97 -10.94 -20.14 -5.85
C GLN A 97 -9.52 -19.92 -5.28
N LEU A 98 -9.40 -19.08 -4.25
CA LEU A 98 -8.13 -18.74 -3.62
C LEU A 98 -7.82 -19.61 -2.39
N GLU A 99 -8.80 -20.37 -1.91
CA GLU A 99 -8.68 -21.19 -0.70
C GLU A 99 -7.50 -22.18 -0.77
N LYS A 100 -7.28 -22.77 -1.94
CA LYS A 100 -6.14 -23.67 -2.19
C LYS A 100 -4.76 -23.03 -1.97
N PHE A 101 -4.69 -21.70 -2.10
CA PHE A 101 -3.45 -20.95 -1.87
C PHE A 101 -3.29 -20.62 -0.38
N ARG A 102 -4.40 -20.33 0.31
CA ARG A 102 -4.43 -20.16 1.76
C ARG A 102 -3.97 -21.40 2.49
N THR A 103 -4.52 -22.55 2.14
CA THR A 103 -4.19 -23.84 2.77
C THR A 103 -2.73 -24.28 2.51
N LYS A 104 -2.16 -23.88 1.39
CA LYS A 104 -0.74 -24.14 1.04
C LYS A 104 0.20 -23.03 1.51
N ASP A 105 -0.29 -22.07 2.27
CA ASP A 105 0.46 -20.91 2.78
C ASP A 105 1.25 -20.14 1.69
N LYS A 106 0.69 -20.09 0.48
CA LYS A 106 1.31 -19.38 -0.65
C LYS A 106 1.06 -17.89 -0.58
N PRO A 107 2.05 -17.05 -0.87
CA PRO A 107 1.84 -15.61 -1.01
C PRO A 107 0.88 -15.30 -2.16
N ILE A 108 -0.08 -14.42 -1.91
CA ILE A 108 -0.99 -13.88 -2.93
C ILE A 108 -0.60 -12.43 -3.16
N VAL A 109 -0.27 -12.08 -4.40
CA VAL A 109 0.04 -10.71 -4.80
C VAL A 109 -1.11 -10.18 -5.65
N LEU A 110 -1.77 -9.16 -5.12
CA LEU A 110 -2.89 -8.52 -5.80
C LEU A 110 -2.39 -7.43 -6.74
N SER A 111 -2.88 -7.44 -7.95
CA SER A 111 -2.58 -6.46 -8.99
C SER A 111 -3.84 -5.80 -9.50
N CYS A 112 -3.71 -4.56 -9.92
CA CYS A 112 -4.68 -3.84 -10.74
C CYS A 112 -3.92 -2.78 -11.55
N ARG A 113 -4.62 -1.88 -12.23
CA ARG A 113 -3.97 -0.87 -13.07
C ARG A 113 -3.00 0.04 -12.30
N SER A 114 -3.43 0.60 -11.16
CA SER A 114 -2.68 1.59 -10.36
C SER A 114 -2.35 1.18 -8.93
N GLY A 115 -2.83 0.02 -8.47
CA GLY A 115 -2.68 -0.47 -7.10
C GLY A 115 -3.87 -0.16 -6.16
N GLN A 116 -4.75 0.78 -6.47
CA GLN A 116 -5.85 1.18 -5.57
C GLN A 116 -6.88 0.07 -5.35
N ARG A 117 -7.33 -0.60 -6.41
CA ARG A 117 -8.25 -1.75 -6.30
C ARG A 117 -7.60 -2.93 -5.60
N ALA A 118 -6.30 -3.16 -5.86
CA ALA A 118 -5.51 -4.17 -5.20
C ALA A 118 -5.46 -3.97 -3.68
N ASN A 119 -5.32 -2.73 -3.21
CA ASN A 119 -5.33 -2.43 -1.77
C ASN A 119 -6.69 -2.75 -1.11
N ARG A 120 -7.80 -2.45 -1.81
CA ARG A 120 -9.14 -2.82 -1.32
C ARG A 120 -9.32 -4.33 -1.29
N ALA A 121 -8.87 -5.02 -2.33
CA ALA A 121 -8.88 -6.48 -2.41
C ALA A 121 -8.05 -7.12 -1.28
N ALA A 122 -6.88 -6.56 -0.98
CA ALA A 122 -6.04 -7.02 0.13
C ALA A 122 -6.76 -6.93 1.48
N ALA A 123 -7.51 -5.86 1.72
CA ALA A 123 -8.31 -5.72 2.94
C ALA A 123 -9.39 -6.82 3.03
N ILE A 124 -10.04 -7.16 1.91
CA ILE A 124 -11.03 -8.25 1.86
C ILE A 124 -10.37 -9.58 2.18
N LEU A 125 -9.24 -9.91 1.55
CA LEU A 125 -8.54 -11.17 1.78
C LEU A 125 -8.05 -11.30 3.23
N ARG A 126 -7.47 -10.24 3.79
CA ARG A 126 -7.00 -10.25 5.20
C ARG A 126 -8.14 -10.45 6.18
N LYS A 127 -9.29 -9.83 5.93
CA LYS A 127 -10.51 -10.02 6.73
C LYS A 127 -11.01 -11.48 6.68
N ASN A 128 -10.73 -12.19 5.59
CA ASN A 128 -11.05 -13.61 5.41
C ASN A 128 -9.86 -14.53 5.72
N GLU A 129 -8.97 -14.10 6.64
CA GLU A 129 -7.88 -14.90 7.23
C GLU A 129 -6.77 -15.34 6.26
N PHE A 130 -6.63 -14.69 5.09
CA PHE A 130 -5.47 -14.85 4.26
C PHE A 130 -4.28 -14.09 4.86
N LYS A 131 -3.23 -14.81 5.25
CA LYS A 131 -2.09 -14.24 6.01
C LYS A 131 -1.04 -13.59 5.12
N LYS A 132 -0.68 -14.23 4.00
CA LYS A 132 0.37 -13.77 3.07
C LYS A 132 -0.24 -13.03 1.88
N VAL A 133 -0.76 -11.84 2.14
CA VAL A 133 -1.40 -10.99 1.12
C VAL A 133 -0.55 -9.75 0.87
N PHE A 134 -0.12 -9.59 -0.36
CA PHE A 134 0.67 -8.47 -0.84
C PHE A 134 -0.07 -7.72 -1.94
N THR A 135 0.34 -6.49 -2.19
CA THR A 135 -0.15 -5.69 -3.32
C THR A 135 1.02 -5.22 -4.17
N LEU A 136 0.85 -5.22 -5.49
CA LEU A 136 1.84 -4.69 -6.42
C LEU A 136 1.82 -3.17 -6.36
N SER A 137 2.92 -2.58 -5.90
CA SER A 137 3.10 -1.14 -5.82
C SER A 137 3.03 -0.50 -7.20
N GLY A 138 2.14 0.47 -7.39
CA GLY A 138 1.90 1.11 -8.68
C GLY A 138 1.19 0.23 -9.72
N GLY A 139 0.82 -1.01 -9.37
CA GLY A 139 0.06 -1.92 -10.21
C GLY A 139 0.73 -2.26 -11.55
N LEU A 140 -0.10 -2.62 -12.54
CA LEU A 140 0.37 -2.96 -13.89
C LEU A 140 1.13 -1.80 -14.55
N THR A 141 0.78 -0.56 -14.24
CA THR A 141 1.49 0.61 -14.78
C THR A 141 2.96 0.64 -14.35
N ALA A 142 3.26 0.30 -13.09
CA ALA A 142 4.65 0.21 -12.62
C ALA A 142 5.37 -0.99 -13.24
N TRP A 143 4.68 -2.11 -13.42
CA TRP A 143 5.19 -3.31 -14.10
C TRP A 143 5.61 -3.01 -15.54
N GLU A 144 4.76 -2.30 -16.29
CA GLU A 144 5.04 -1.90 -17.69
C GLU A 144 6.20 -0.89 -17.79
N LYS A 145 6.34 0.03 -16.80
CA LYS A 145 7.47 0.98 -16.75
C LYS A 145 8.83 0.29 -16.60
N GLU A 146 8.86 -0.85 -15.92
CA GLU A 146 10.07 -1.67 -15.77
C GLU A 146 10.30 -2.59 -16.98
N ASN A 147 9.53 -2.43 -18.07
CA ASN A 147 9.59 -3.25 -19.29
C ASN A 147 9.44 -4.75 -19.04
N LEU A 148 8.67 -5.12 -18.03
CA LEU A 148 8.39 -6.51 -17.69
C LEU A 148 7.28 -7.08 -18.60
N PRO A 149 7.29 -8.40 -18.88
CA PRO A 149 6.40 -9.00 -19.86
C PRO A 149 4.93 -8.92 -19.44
N VAL A 150 4.08 -8.55 -20.38
CA VAL A 150 2.63 -8.44 -20.26
C VAL A 150 1.97 -9.41 -21.23
N GLU A 151 1.06 -10.22 -20.74
CA GLU A 151 0.22 -11.10 -21.55
C GLU A 151 -1.06 -10.36 -21.97
N ARG A 152 -1.51 -10.61 -23.20
CA ARG A 152 -2.77 -10.07 -23.75
C ARG A 152 -3.57 -11.23 -24.31
N LYS A 153 -4.86 -11.25 -24.00
CA LYS A 153 -5.80 -12.19 -24.60
C LYS A 153 -6.52 -11.52 -25.77
N SER A 154 -6.36 -12.08 -26.94
CA SER A 154 -7.12 -11.69 -28.13
C SER A 154 -8.56 -12.23 -28.09
#